data_f6a93efc310efd744455201a24a9960d
#
_entry.id   f6a93efc310efd744455201a24a9960d
#
_cell.length_a   1.000
_cell.length_b   1.000
_cell.length_c   1.000
_cell.angle_alpha   90.00
_cell.angle_beta   90.00
_cell.angle_gamma   90.00
#
_symmetry.space_group_name_H-M   'P 1'
#
loop_
_entity.id
_entity.type
_entity.pdbx_description
1 polymer ?
#
loop_
_entity_poly.entity_id
_entity_poly.type
_entity_poly.pdbx_seq_one_letter_code
_entity_poly.pdbx_strand_id
1 'polypeptide(L)'
;MRHTLPGFITALVLSITLAACSKPETPPPAAAPAASNERAEPAPGAARIAIAPDGVHVQYRVYGSGEPALVFIHGWSCDSNYWREQVAAFDTKYTLVTVDLAGHGGTDGNRTDWTIARFGQDVATALSAVPNQQVILVGHSMGGPVAIEAARLLKSRVIGIIGVDTFKSIGAPVPTKAQVDAALKPFEADFIGQTRSLVADHLFVKGAHPQLAQKIAYDMSLSPPRVAVPSMRAVLGYDFSEPLKDISVPIVAINSDLGEPVNEVRIRKLLPKFRAVTLAGTGHFLMMEDPRRFNPALDAEVTALLGSAGS
;
A
#
# COMPACT_ATOMS: atom_id res chain seq x y z
N MET A 1 -101.10 -19.29 23.05
CA MET A 1 -102.24 -18.53 22.55
C MET A 1 -101.90 -18.09 21.14
N ARG A 2 -102.70 -18.63 20.26
CA ARG A 2 -103.26 -18.01 19.04
C ARG A 2 -102.32 -17.38 18.01
N HIS A 3 -102.26 -17.97 16.89
CA HIS A 3 -102.99 -17.91 15.58
C HIS A 3 -102.19 -17.02 14.61
N THR A 4 -102.04 -17.18 13.35
CA THR A 4 -102.65 -17.97 12.27
C THR A 4 -101.82 -17.81 11.02
N LEU A 5 -101.73 -18.82 10.16
CA LEU A 5 -101.44 -18.78 8.73
C LEU A 5 -102.50 -17.97 7.92
N PRO A 6 -102.45 -17.81 6.60
CA PRO A 6 -101.58 -18.24 5.51
C PRO A 6 -101.41 -17.16 4.39
N GLY A 7 -100.71 -17.49 3.30
CA GLY A 7 -100.85 -16.81 2.02
C GLY A 7 -99.91 -17.24 0.93
N PHE A 8 -100.38 -18.16 0.08
CA PHE A 8 -99.75 -18.59 -1.20
C PHE A 8 -99.80 -17.48 -2.19
N ILE A 9 -98.62 -17.21 -2.90
CA ILE A 9 -98.66 -16.75 -4.28
C ILE A 9 -97.49 -17.35 -5.03
N THR A 10 -97.81 -18.12 -6.06
CA THR A 10 -96.91 -18.72 -7.05
C THR A 10 -96.34 -17.65 -7.97
N ALA A 11 -95.03 -17.61 -8.14
CA ALA A 11 -94.42 -16.85 -9.26
C ALA A 11 -93.32 -17.63 -9.91
N LEU A 12 -93.43 -17.77 -11.18
CA LEU A 12 -92.72 -18.40 -12.21
C LEU A 12 -91.17 -18.00 -12.22
N VAL A 13 -90.28 -18.99 -12.07
CA VAL A 13 -88.84 -18.80 -12.15
C VAL A 13 -88.42 -18.91 -13.59
N LEU A 14 -88.01 -17.81 -14.18
CA LEU A 14 -87.34 -17.73 -15.48
C LEU A 14 -85.84 -17.89 -15.24
N SER A 15 -85.30 -19.05 -15.60
CA SER A 15 -83.84 -19.31 -15.47
C SER A 15 -83.09 -18.60 -16.58
N ILE A 16 -82.37 -17.53 -16.26
CA ILE A 16 -81.41 -16.91 -17.14
C ILE A 16 -80.03 -17.47 -16.80
N THR A 17 -79.52 -18.33 -17.65
CA THR A 17 -78.12 -18.81 -17.59
C THR A 17 -77.20 -17.65 -18.02
N LEU A 18 -76.57 -16.99 -17.08
CA LEU A 18 -75.43 -16.13 -17.36
C LEU A 18 -74.19 -17.00 -17.68
N ALA A 19 -73.74 -16.99 -18.91
CA ALA A 19 -72.45 -17.46 -19.30
C ALA A 19 -71.41 -16.53 -18.74
N ALA A 20 -70.70 -16.95 -17.71
CA ALA A 20 -69.53 -16.25 -17.20
C ALA A 20 -68.37 -16.34 -18.22
N CYS A 21 -68.11 -15.25 -18.93
CA CYS A 21 -66.82 -15.11 -19.67
C CYS A 21 -65.70 -15.01 -18.64
N SER A 22 -65.00 -16.12 -18.39
CA SER A 22 -63.72 -16.14 -17.69
C SER A 22 -62.69 -15.43 -18.57
N LYS A 23 -62.21 -14.24 -18.12
CA LYS A 23 -61.01 -13.61 -18.68
C LYS A 23 -59.82 -14.57 -18.46
N PRO A 24 -58.94 -14.75 -19.45
CA PRO A 24 -57.74 -15.52 -19.23
C PRO A 24 -56.87 -14.77 -18.18
N GLU A 25 -56.57 -15.47 -17.05
CA GLU A 25 -55.56 -15.00 -16.11
C GLU A 25 -54.22 -14.96 -16.79
N THR A 26 -53.64 -13.76 -16.93
CA THR A 26 -52.23 -13.60 -17.30
C THR A 26 -51.36 -14.23 -16.21
N PRO A 27 -50.44 -15.14 -16.54
CA PRO A 27 -49.52 -15.69 -15.57
C PRO A 27 -48.73 -14.55 -14.91
N PRO A 28 -48.37 -14.63 -13.60
CA PRO A 28 -47.58 -13.61 -12.94
C PRO A 28 -46.25 -13.46 -13.69
N PRO A 29 -45.69 -12.23 -13.80
CA PRO A 29 -44.42 -12.01 -14.47
C PRO A 29 -43.38 -12.89 -13.76
N ALA A 30 -42.60 -13.63 -14.55
CA ALA A 30 -41.47 -14.40 -14.05
C ALA A 30 -40.61 -13.49 -13.16
N ALA A 31 -40.30 -13.95 -11.95
CA ALA A 31 -39.41 -13.24 -11.07
C ALA A 31 -38.10 -12.90 -11.79
N ALA A 32 -37.76 -11.64 -11.91
CA ALA A 32 -36.48 -11.22 -12.44
C ALA A 32 -35.38 -11.95 -11.67
N PRO A 33 -34.34 -12.47 -12.34
CA PRO A 33 -33.24 -13.09 -11.64
C PRO A 33 -32.70 -12.09 -10.62
N ALA A 34 -32.53 -12.53 -9.38
CA ALA A 34 -31.92 -11.73 -8.34
C ALA A 34 -30.59 -11.24 -8.87
N ALA A 35 -30.44 -9.92 -9.02
CA ALA A 35 -29.18 -9.33 -9.40
C ALA A 35 -28.15 -9.78 -8.35
N SER A 36 -27.19 -10.58 -8.76
CA SER A 36 -26.05 -10.92 -7.95
C SER A 36 -25.37 -9.61 -7.59
N ASN A 37 -25.34 -9.26 -6.31
CA ASN A 37 -24.66 -8.08 -5.78
C ASN A 37 -23.14 -8.34 -5.75
N GLU A 38 -22.58 -8.93 -6.78
CA GLU A 38 -21.15 -8.94 -7.01
C GLU A 38 -20.76 -7.50 -7.36
N ARG A 39 -20.20 -6.80 -6.36
CA ARG A 39 -19.52 -5.53 -6.62
C ARG A 39 -18.46 -5.82 -7.67
N ALA A 40 -18.62 -5.25 -8.87
CA ALA A 40 -17.61 -5.35 -9.92
C ALA A 40 -16.25 -4.94 -9.33
N GLU A 41 -15.22 -5.75 -9.58
CA GLU A 41 -13.85 -5.42 -9.18
C GLU A 41 -13.48 -4.04 -9.76
N PRO A 42 -12.86 -3.14 -8.96
CA PRO A 42 -12.43 -1.85 -9.44
C PRO A 42 -11.45 -1.99 -10.61
N ALA A 43 -11.52 -1.07 -11.56
CA ALA A 43 -10.60 -1.04 -12.69
C ALA A 43 -9.13 -1.06 -12.23
N PRO A 44 -8.20 -1.65 -13.01
CA PRO A 44 -6.77 -1.61 -12.70
C PRO A 44 -6.29 -0.19 -12.41
N GLY A 45 -5.55 0.00 -11.33
CA GLY A 45 -5.04 1.31 -10.91
C GLY A 45 -6.07 2.25 -10.28
N ALA A 46 -7.35 1.88 -10.19
CA ALA A 46 -8.33 2.66 -9.44
C ALA A 46 -7.95 2.70 -7.95
N ALA A 47 -8.16 3.86 -7.31
CA ALA A 47 -7.95 3.99 -5.87
C ALA A 47 -8.93 3.10 -5.11
N ARG A 48 -8.39 2.34 -4.17
CA ARG A 48 -9.12 1.49 -3.22
C ARG A 48 -8.81 1.97 -1.82
N ILE A 49 -9.73 1.75 -0.88
CA ILE A 49 -9.58 2.13 0.52
C ILE A 49 -9.67 0.88 1.39
N ALA A 50 -8.74 0.75 2.32
CA ALA A 50 -8.80 -0.20 3.42
C ALA A 50 -8.77 0.56 4.74
N ILE A 51 -9.54 0.12 5.75
CA ILE A 51 -9.64 0.82 7.01
C ILE A 51 -8.70 0.15 8.02
N ALA A 52 -7.69 0.89 8.47
CA ALA A 52 -6.75 0.44 9.49
C ALA A 52 -7.43 0.33 10.87
N PRO A 53 -6.89 -0.47 11.81
CA PRO A 53 -7.48 -0.65 13.15
C PRO A 53 -7.62 0.64 13.96
N ASP A 54 -6.84 1.67 13.65
CA ASP A 54 -6.95 3.00 14.27
C ASP A 54 -7.91 3.95 13.51
N GLY A 55 -8.64 3.44 12.50
CA GLY A 55 -9.65 4.18 11.75
C GLY A 55 -9.10 4.97 10.55
N VAL A 56 -7.80 4.90 10.26
CA VAL A 56 -7.21 5.54 9.08
C VAL A 56 -7.71 4.86 7.80
N HIS A 57 -8.16 5.64 6.83
CA HIS A 57 -8.55 5.19 5.50
C HIS A 57 -7.32 5.11 4.60
N VAL A 58 -6.71 3.94 4.55
CA VAL A 58 -5.48 3.69 3.77
C VAL A 58 -5.82 3.53 2.30
N GLN A 59 -5.32 4.44 1.46
CA GLN A 59 -5.45 4.34 0.02
C GLN A 59 -4.39 3.41 -0.55
N TYR A 60 -4.80 2.53 -1.44
CA TYR A 60 -3.90 1.68 -2.22
C TYR A 60 -4.46 1.48 -3.64
N ARG A 61 -3.61 1.01 -4.54
CA ARG A 61 -3.99 0.70 -5.93
C ARG A 61 -3.43 -0.66 -6.29
N VAL A 62 -4.16 -1.38 -7.15
CA VAL A 62 -3.76 -2.69 -7.66
C VAL A 62 -3.70 -2.63 -9.17
N TYR A 63 -2.63 -3.12 -9.76
CA TYR A 63 -2.40 -3.18 -11.19
C TYR A 63 -1.99 -4.60 -11.56
N GLY A 64 -2.17 -4.97 -12.84
CA GLY A 64 -1.76 -6.26 -13.36
C GLY A 64 -2.42 -7.44 -12.67
N SER A 65 -1.85 -8.62 -12.91
CA SER A 65 -2.28 -9.88 -12.33
C SER A 65 -1.12 -10.88 -12.31
N GLY A 66 -1.18 -11.87 -11.43
CA GLY A 66 -0.15 -12.91 -11.29
C GLY A 66 0.45 -12.98 -9.89
N GLU A 67 1.23 -14.01 -9.66
CA GLU A 67 1.99 -14.22 -8.42
C GLU A 67 3.50 -14.00 -8.67
N PRO A 68 4.21 -13.47 -7.70
CA PRO A 68 3.71 -12.88 -6.45
C PRO A 68 3.10 -11.49 -6.68
N ALA A 69 2.48 -10.92 -5.62
CA ALA A 69 2.25 -9.48 -5.62
C ALA A 69 3.55 -8.74 -5.22
N LEU A 70 3.95 -7.75 -6.02
CA LEU A 70 4.98 -6.78 -5.65
C LEU A 70 4.33 -5.59 -4.98
N VAL A 71 4.69 -5.31 -3.73
CA VAL A 71 4.08 -4.27 -2.91
C VAL A 71 5.05 -3.11 -2.75
N PHE A 72 4.74 -1.99 -3.37
CA PHE A 72 5.58 -0.81 -3.39
C PHE A 72 5.23 0.15 -2.26
N ILE A 73 6.19 0.45 -1.41
CA ILE A 73 6.08 1.28 -0.21
C ILE A 73 7.00 2.48 -0.36
N HIS A 74 6.42 3.67 -0.42
CA HIS A 74 7.16 4.91 -0.66
C HIS A 74 7.96 5.38 0.57
N GLY A 75 8.83 6.36 0.36
CA GLY A 75 9.64 7.01 1.39
C GLY A 75 8.91 8.14 2.13
N TRP A 76 9.63 8.79 3.04
CA TRP A 76 9.17 9.94 3.80
C TRP A 76 8.73 11.09 2.88
N SER A 77 7.58 11.69 3.16
CA SER A 77 7.00 12.81 2.40
C SER A 77 6.81 12.53 0.90
N CYS A 78 6.73 11.26 0.50
CA CYS A 78 6.44 10.79 -0.86
C CYS A 78 5.02 10.21 -0.93
N ASP A 79 4.67 9.66 -2.07
CA ASP A 79 3.43 8.93 -2.31
C ASP A 79 3.61 7.78 -3.31
N SER A 80 2.53 7.09 -3.63
CA SER A 80 2.54 5.95 -4.56
C SER A 80 2.95 6.30 -6.00
N ASN A 81 2.85 7.58 -6.43
CA ASN A 81 3.23 8.00 -7.78
C ASN A 81 4.75 7.93 -8.03
N TYR A 82 5.56 7.82 -6.98
CA TYR A 82 7.00 7.64 -7.11
C TYR A 82 7.37 6.28 -7.74
N TRP A 83 6.42 5.34 -7.81
CA TRP A 83 6.57 4.01 -8.38
C TRP A 83 6.00 3.84 -9.79
N ARG A 84 5.58 4.93 -10.46
CA ARG A 84 4.92 4.87 -11.77
C ARG A 84 5.76 4.16 -12.85
N GLU A 85 7.09 4.32 -12.83
CA GLU A 85 7.99 3.69 -13.80
C GLU A 85 8.09 2.16 -13.57
N GLN A 86 7.95 1.72 -12.32
CA GLN A 86 7.91 0.31 -11.95
C GLN A 86 6.54 -0.30 -12.27
N VAL A 87 5.47 0.45 -12.01
CA VAL A 87 4.12 0.02 -12.42
C VAL A 87 4.08 -0.22 -13.91
N ALA A 88 4.52 0.73 -14.73
CA ALA A 88 4.53 0.59 -16.19
C ALA A 88 5.42 -0.56 -16.70
N ALA A 89 6.47 -0.92 -15.95
CA ALA A 89 7.40 -1.97 -16.36
C ALA A 89 6.93 -3.38 -16.00
N PHE A 90 6.10 -3.53 -14.95
CA PHE A 90 5.84 -4.83 -14.35
C PHE A 90 4.35 -5.25 -14.31
N ASP A 91 3.41 -4.37 -14.68
CA ASP A 91 1.95 -4.64 -14.60
C ASP A 91 1.46 -5.77 -15.51
N THR A 92 2.24 -6.15 -16.52
CA THR A 92 1.95 -7.31 -17.38
C THR A 92 2.52 -8.62 -16.83
N LYS A 93 3.37 -8.56 -15.79
CA LYS A 93 4.11 -9.74 -15.28
C LYS A 93 3.66 -10.17 -13.88
N TYR A 94 3.30 -9.22 -13.03
CA TYR A 94 2.96 -9.42 -11.63
C TYR A 94 1.69 -8.68 -11.24
N THR A 95 1.07 -9.08 -10.14
CA THR A 95 0.18 -8.18 -9.41
C THR A 95 1.03 -7.12 -8.73
N LEU A 96 0.71 -5.85 -8.95
CA LEU A 96 1.42 -4.74 -8.32
C LEU A 96 0.48 -4.03 -7.35
N VAL A 97 0.96 -3.74 -6.16
CA VAL A 97 0.22 -2.97 -5.16
C VAL A 97 1.05 -1.76 -4.77
N THR A 98 0.51 -0.57 -4.92
CA THR A 98 1.10 0.65 -4.38
C THR A 98 0.27 1.16 -3.22
N VAL A 99 0.91 1.54 -2.12
CA VAL A 99 0.23 1.99 -0.90
C VAL A 99 0.63 3.42 -0.59
N ASP A 100 -0.34 4.27 -0.32
CA ASP A 100 -0.11 5.57 0.29
C ASP A 100 -0.15 5.40 1.82
N LEU A 101 0.95 5.64 2.50
CA LEU A 101 1.04 5.53 3.95
C LEU A 101 0.22 6.64 4.63
N ALA A 102 -0.20 6.44 5.87
CA ALA A 102 -1.00 7.43 6.60
C ALA A 102 -0.41 8.83 6.53
N GLY A 103 -1.24 9.82 6.21
CA GLY A 103 -0.86 11.22 6.02
C GLY A 103 -0.08 11.54 4.75
N HIS A 104 0.06 10.60 3.84
CA HIS A 104 0.74 10.75 2.56
C HIS A 104 -0.22 10.41 1.41
N GLY A 105 0.01 11.01 0.24
CA GLY A 105 -0.81 10.77 -0.95
C GLY A 105 -2.30 10.95 -0.68
N GLY A 106 -3.09 9.93 -0.97
CA GLY A 106 -4.54 9.93 -0.76
C GLY A 106 -5.00 9.32 0.57
N THR A 107 -4.09 9.01 1.48
CA THR A 107 -4.41 8.41 2.79
C THR A 107 -4.59 9.47 3.87
N ASP A 108 -5.61 9.28 4.73
CA ASP A 108 -5.89 10.18 5.84
C ASP A 108 -4.69 10.45 6.74
N GLY A 109 -4.58 11.69 7.23
CA GLY A 109 -3.54 12.13 8.17
C GLY A 109 -4.08 12.45 9.57
N ASN A 110 -5.11 11.75 10.02
CA ASN A 110 -5.79 12.00 11.31
C ASN A 110 -5.27 11.15 12.48
N ARG A 111 -4.16 10.44 12.28
CA ARG A 111 -3.45 9.67 13.29
C ARG A 111 -2.64 10.57 14.23
N THR A 112 -2.41 10.13 15.46
CA THR A 112 -1.52 10.77 16.44
C THR A 112 -0.25 9.97 16.73
N ASP A 113 -0.27 8.65 16.45
CA ASP A 113 0.87 7.73 16.64
C ASP A 113 1.57 7.45 15.29
N TRP A 114 2.67 8.15 15.05
CA TRP A 114 3.44 8.13 13.80
C TRP A 114 4.65 7.17 13.88
N THR A 115 4.47 5.97 14.35
CA THR A 115 5.55 4.96 14.44
C THR A 115 5.70 4.17 13.14
N ILE A 116 6.90 3.62 12.90
CA ILE A 116 7.15 2.72 11.77
C ILE A 116 6.24 1.49 11.84
N ALA A 117 5.96 0.97 13.04
CA ALA A 117 5.03 -0.14 13.24
C ALA A 117 3.60 0.19 12.77
N ARG A 118 3.13 1.43 12.99
CA ARG A 118 1.83 1.88 12.49
C ARG A 118 1.79 1.98 10.97
N PHE A 119 2.86 2.48 10.34
CA PHE A 119 2.98 2.45 8.89
C PHE A 119 3.03 1.02 8.34
N GLY A 120 3.70 0.09 9.02
CA GLY A 120 3.66 -1.34 8.68
C GLY A 120 2.24 -1.92 8.74
N GLN A 121 1.43 -1.46 9.70
CA GLN A 121 0.02 -1.83 9.82
C GLN A 121 -0.83 -1.30 8.66
N ASP A 122 -0.54 -0.10 8.15
CA ASP A 122 -1.22 0.45 6.95
C ASP A 122 -1.01 -0.48 5.74
N VAL A 123 0.25 -0.91 5.52
CA VAL A 123 0.57 -1.85 4.44
C VAL A 123 -0.13 -3.20 4.64
N ALA A 124 -0.09 -3.77 5.84
CA ALA A 124 -0.77 -5.04 6.13
C ALA A 124 -2.30 -4.92 5.94
N THR A 125 -2.88 -3.77 6.29
CA THR A 125 -4.30 -3.47 6.09
C THR A 125 -4.66 -3.43 4.61
N ALA A 126 -3.90 -2.70 3.79
CA ALA A 126 -4.11 -2.67 2.33
C ALA A 126 -4.05 -4.09 1.74
N LEU A 127 -3.09 -4.90 2.18
CA LEU A 127 -2.89 -6.26 1.69
C LEU A 127 -3.95 -7.27 2.19
N SER A 128 -4.74 -6.95 3.20
CA SER A 128 -5.84 -7.83 3.63
C SER A 128 -6.91 -8.00 2.56
N ALA A 129 -7.05 -7.04 1.65
CA ALA A 129 -7.99 -7.06 0.53
C ALA A 129 -7.34 -7.51 -0.80
N VAL A 130 -6.07 -7.91 -0.79
CA VAL A 130 -5.33 -8.42 -1.97
C VAL A 130 -5.24 -9.94 -1.85
N PRO A 131 -5.75 -10.72 -2.83
CA PRO A 131 -5.90 -12.17 -2.69
C PRO A 131 -4.59 -12.96 -2.82
N ASN A 132 -3.52 -12.35 -3.34
CA ASN A 132 -2.24 -13.02 -3.58
C ASN A 132 -1.73 -13.73 -2.32
N GLN A 133 -1.31 -14.98 -2.49
CA GLN A 133 -0.80 -15.81 -1.40
C GLN A 133 0.65 -15.46 -1.04
N GLN A 134 1.42 -15.02 -2.03
CA GLN A 134 2.82 -14.62 -1.88
C GLN A 134 3.01 -13.15 -2.23
N VAL A 135 3.76 -12.44 -1.40
CA VAL A 135 4.09 -11.02 -1.62
C VAL A 135 5.59 -10.79 -1.45
N ILE A 136 6.14 -9.89 -2.26
CA ILE A 136 7.47 -9.31 -2.08
C ILE A 136 7.26 -7.84 -1.74
N LEU A 137 7.80 -7.39 -0.60
CA LEU A 137 7.70 -6.00 -0.17
C LEU A 137 8.89 -5.21 -0.73
N VAL A 138 8.61 -4.13 -1.44
CA VAL A 138 9.61 -3.24 -2.05
C VAL A 138 9.50 -1.88 -1.40
N GLY A 139 10.44 -1.53 -0.52
CA GLY A 139 10.38 -0.34 0.32
C GLY A 139 11.48 0.66 0.02
N HIS A 140 11.12 1.90 -0.37
CA HIS A 140 12.07 2.99 -0.58
C HIS A 140 12.30 3.78 0.71
N SER A 141 13.56 4.01 1.08
CA SER A 141 13.92 4.88 2.20
C SER A 141 13.16 4.50 3.50
N MET A 142 12.29 5.37 4.06
CA MET A 142 11.37 5.03 5.16
C MET A 142 10.55 3.76 4.87
N GLY A 143 10.19 3.51 3.61
CA GLY A 143 9.46 2.29 3.22
C GLY A 143 10.21 1.00 3.52
N GLY A 144 11.54 1.03 3.69
CA GLY A 144 12.35 -0.14 4.09
C GLY A 144 12.00 -0.65 5.49
N PRO A 145 12.17 0.12 6.56
CA PRO A 145 11.73 -0.28 7.90
C PRO A 145 10.21 -0.53 7.98
N VAL A 146 9.38 0.20 7.20
CA VAL A 146 7.95 -0.08 7.10
C VAL A 146 7.70 -1.48 6.51
N ALA A 147 8.46 -1.89 5.48
CA ALA A 147 8.37 -3.24 4.93
C ALA A 147 8.72 -4.33 5.96
N ILE A 148 9.71 -4.10 6.82
CA ILE A 148 10.04 -5.03 7.92
C ILE A 148 8.85 -5.16 8.87
N GLU A 149 8.25 -4.07 9.33
CA GLU A 149 7.09 -4.12 10.22
C GLU A 149 5.85 -4.75 9.56
N ALA A 150 5.63 -4.48 8.27
CA ALA A 150 4.57 -5.14 7.52
C ALA A 150 4.82 -6.65 7.40
N ALA A 151 6.06 -7.08 7.17
CA ALA A 151 6.42 -8.50 7.08
C ALA A 151 6.16 -9.25 8.40
N ARG A 152 6.40 -8.64 9.54
CA ARG A 152 6.08 -9.20 10.87
C ARG A 152 4.58 -9.50 11.03
N LEU A 153 3.72 -8.66 10.45
CA LEU A 153 2.26 -8.84 10.49
C LEU A 153 1.78 -9.85 9.44
N LEU A 154 2.34 -9.81 8.25
CA LEU A 154 1.94 -10.65 7.10
C LEU A 154 2.53 -12.07 7.16
N LYS A 155 3.59 -12.26 7.95
CA LYS A 155 4.22 -13.58 8.23
C LYS A 155 4.56 -14.35 6.95
N SER A 156 4.05 -15.59 6.84
CA SER A 156 4.35 -16.52 5.73
C SER A 156 3.89 -16.04 4.35
N ARG A 157 3.07 -14.99 4.27
CA ARG A 157 2.74 -14.39 2.96
C ARG A 157 3.93 -13.67 2.33
N VAL A 158 4.85 -13.14 3.15
CA VAL A 158 6.04 -12.45 2.64
C VAL A 158 7.10 -13.49 2.30
N ILE A 159 7.57 -13.48 1.04
CA ILE A 159 8.65 -14.36 0.57
C ILE A 159 9.99 -13.64 0.41
N GLY A 160 10.01 -12.31 0.52
CA GLY A 160 11.22 -11.50 0.48
C GLY A 160 10.96 -10.02 0.68
N ILE A 161 12.00 -9.29 1.04
CA ILE A 161 11.98 -7.83 1.20
C ILE A 161 13.09 -7.24 0.33
N ILE A 162 12.75 -6.24 -0.50
CA ILE A 162 13.70 -5.49 -1.31
C ILE A 162 13.69 -4.04 -0.82
N GLY A 163 14.79 -3.60 -0.23
CA GLY A 163 15.00 -2.22 0.14
C GLY A 163 15.55 -1.41 -1.04
N VAL A 164 15.05 -0.20 -1.23
CA VAL A 164 15.49 0.73 -2.26
C VAL A 164 16.06 1.97 -1.58
N ASP A 165 17.34 2.16 -1.71
CA ASP A 165 18.19 3.14 -1.01
C ASP A 165 17.89 3.25 0.50
N THR A 166 17.94 2.09 1.15
CA THR A 166 17.63 1.95 2.57
C THR A 166 18.50 0.86 3.22
N PHE A 167 18.29 0.59 4.50
CA PHE A 167 18.99 -0.43 5.32
C PHE A 167 20.46 -0.15 5.61
N LYS A 168 21.02 0.97 5.16
CA LYS A 168 22.42 1.33 5.41
C LYS A 168 22.74 1.43 6.92
N SER A 169 21.74 1.73 7.77
CA SER A 169 21.88 1.88 9.22
C SER A 169 21.67 0.59 10.04
N ILE A 170 21.29 -0.53 9.42
CA ILE A 170 21.14 -1.81 10.16
C ILE A 170 22.42 -2.16 10.91
N GLY A 171 22.31 -2.43 12.22
CA GLY A 171 23.43 -2.74 13.11
C GLY A 171 24.33 -1.55 13.45
N ALA A 172 23.98 -0.33 13.04
CA ALA A 172 24.61 0.90 13.54
C ALA A 172 24.01 1.31 14.89
N PRO A 173 24.72 2.12 15.69
CA PRO A 173 24.15 2.71 16.90
C PRO A 173 22.90 3.53 16.58
N VAL A 174 21.82 3.31 17.32
CA VAL A 174 20.60 4.09 17.19
C VAL A 174 20.83 5.48 17.76
N PRO A 175 20.48 6.56 17.05
CA PRO A 175 20.60 7.90 17.59
C PRO A 175 19.76 8.08 18.86
N THR A 176 20.31 8.75 19.85
CA THR A 176 19.59 9.12 21.08
C THR A 176 18.43 10.07 20.75
N LYS A 177 17.41 10.11 21.63
CA LYS A 177 16.31 11.06 21.49
C LYS A 177 16.80 12.50 21.31
N ALA A 178 17.82 12.92 22.09
CA ALA A 178 18.38 14.26 21.99
C ALA A 178 19.04 14.54 20.62
N GLN A 179 19.70 13.56 20.02
CA GLN A 179 20.27 13.69 18.68
C GLN A 179 19.17 13.79 17.61
N VAL A 180 18.11 12.98 17.73
CA VAL A 180 16.95 13.05 16.82
C VAL A 180 16.24 14.40 16.97
N ASP A 181 16.00 14.87 18.19
CA ASP A 181 15.38 16.18 18.45
C ASP A 181 16.22 17.33 17.85
N ALA A 182 17.53 17.28 18.02
CA ALA A 182 18.44 18.28 17.44
C ALA A 182 18.40 18.28 15.90
N ALA A 183 18.36 17.10 15.26
CA ALA A 183 18.28 16.96 13.81
C ALA A 183 16.95 17.48 13.24
N LEU A 184 15.85 17.38 13.99
CA LEU A 184 14.52 17.80 13.54
C LEU A 184 14.20 19.27 13.84
N LYS A 185 14.91 19.91 14.77
CA LYS A 185 14.65 21.30 15.14
C LYS A 185 14.63 22.29 13.95
N PRO A 186 15.50 22.18 12.92
CA PRO A 186 15.40 23.03 11.72
C PRO A 186 14.09 22.80 10.96
N PHE A 187 13.64 21.55 10.83
CA PHE A 187 12.37 21.22 10.14
C PHE A 187 11.14 21.70 10.90
N GLU A 188 11.18 21.72 12.23
CA GLU A 188 10.12 22.29 13.06
C GLU A 188 10.04 23.82 12.90
N ALA A 189 11.17 24.49 12.65
CA ALA A 189 11.24 25.94 12.44
C ALA A 189 10.88 26.35 11.01
N ASP A 190 11.37 25.64 9.99
CA ASP A 190 11.13 25.92 8.58
C ASP A 190 11.05 24.61 7.79
N PHE A 191 9.91 23.96 7.81
CA PHE A 191 9.71 22.69 7.16
C PHE A 191 9.95 22.74 5.64
N ILE A 192 9.42 23.77 4.99
CA ILE A 192 9.48 23.91 3.53
C ILE A 192 10.92 24.12 3.06
N GLY A 193 11.62 25.10 3.66
CA GLY A 193 12.99 25.41 3.31
C GLY A 193 13.95 24.26 3.59
N GLN A 194 13.83 23.64 4.76
CA GLN A 194 14.68 22.51 5.15
C GLN A 194 14.44 21.26 4.30
N THR A 195 13.19 20.96 3.94
CA THR A 195 12.87 19.83 3.05
C THR A 195 13.46 20.06 1.66
N ARG A 196 13.33 21.26 1.11
CA ARG A 196 13.92 21.60 -0.20
C ARG A 196 15.43 21.52 -0.19
N SER A 197 16.07 22.04 0.85
CA SER A 197 17.53 21.95 1.03
C SER A 197 17.98 20.50 1.17
N LEU A 198 17.30 19.69 2.00
CA LEU A 198 17.57 18.26 2.13
C LEU A 198 17.62 17.57 0.76
N VAL A 199 16.58 17.79 -0.06
CA VAL A 199 16.50 17.17 -1.39
C VAL A 199 17.63 17.66 -2.30
N ALA A 200 17.82 18.99 -2.39
CA ALA A 200 18.79 19.58 -3.32
C ALA A 200 20.25 19.24 -2.97
N ASP A 201 20.58 19.21 -1.67
CA ASP A 201 21.95 19.12 -1.21
C ASP A 201 22.40 17.70 -0.84
N HIS A 202 21.42 16.77 -0.56
CA HIS A 202 21.74 15.47 0.02
C HIS A 202 21.10 14.26 -0.66
N LEU A 203 20.05 14.43 -1.47
CA LEU A 203 19.33 13.29 -2.04
C LEU A 203 19.60 13.05 -3.53
N PHE A 204 20.36 13.92 -4.18
CA PHE A 204 20.78 13.76 -5.57
C PHE A 204 22.29 13.89 -5.71
N VAL A 205 22.85 13.22 -6.70
CA VAL A 205 24.22 13.49 -7.12
C VAL A 205 24.26 14.93 -7.64
N LYS A 206 25.25 15.70 -7.19
CA LYS A 206 25.35 17.14 -7.49
C LYS A 206 25.29 17.40 -9.00
N GLY A 207 24.30 18.18 -9.41
CA GLY A 207 24.08 18.55 -10.82
C GLY A 207 23.37 17.48 -11.66
N ALA A 208 23.13 16.28 -11.12
CA ALA A 208 22.34 15.28 -11.81
C ALA A 208 20.83 15.58 -11.68
N HIS A 209 20.09 15.30 -12.76
CA HIS A 209 18.61 15.37 -12.78
C HIS A 209 17.98 16.64 -12.18
N PRO A 210 18.40 17.88 -12.54
CA PRO A 210 17.99 19.10 -11.83
C PRO A 210 16.47 19.33 -11.85
N GLN A 211 15.79 18.97 -12.91
CA GLN A 211 14.34 19.11 -13.03
C GLN A 211 13.62 18.12 -12.10
N LEU A 212 14.10 16.88 -12.03
CA LEU A 212 13.55 15.87 -11.12
C LEU A 212 13.80 16.26 -9.66
N ALA A 213 15.01 16.71 -9.33
CA ALA A 213 15.35 17.18 -8.00
C ALA A 213 14.45 18.36 -7.55
N GLN A 214 14.23 19.34 -8.44
CA GLN A 214 13.35 20.47 -8.18
C GLN A 214 11.89 20.02 -7.96
N LYS A 215 11.40 19.10 -8.80
CA LYS A 215 10.06 18.54 -8.66
C LYS A 215 9.90 17.82 -7.31
N ILE A 216 10.83 16.93 -6.97
CA ILE A 216 10.78 16.16 -5.72
C ILE A 216 10.91 17.08 -4.51
N ALA A 217 11.80 18.08 -4.53
CA ALA A 217 11.92 19.07 -3.48
C ALA A 217 10.61 19.83 -3.25
N TYR A 218 9.93 20.20 -4.33
CA TYR A 218 8.61 20.82 -4.24
C TYR A 218 7.57 19.87 -3.65
N ASP A 219 7.42 18.67 -4.22
CA ASP A 219 6.41 17.69 -3.82
C ASP A 219 6.56 17.32 -2.33
N MET A 220 7.77 16.96 -1.89
CA MET A 220 8.04 16.60 -0.49
C MET A 220 7.80 17.76 0.48
N SER A 221 8.07 19.01 0.06
CA SER A 221 7.85 20.20 0.89
C SER A 221 6.37 20.55 1.10
N LEU A 222 5.45 19.92 0.36
CA LEU A 222 4.00 20.09 0.53
C LEU A 222 3.42 19.18 1.63
N SER A 223 4.18 18.23 2.14
CA SER A 223 3.70 17.35 3.23
C SER A 223 3.35 18.17 4.48
N PRO A 224 2.23 17.86 5.15
CA PRO A 224 1.87 18.55 6.39
C PRO A 224 2.95 18.35 7.47
N PRO A 225 3.53 19.40 8.05
CA PRO A 225 4.59 19.26 9.09
C PRO A 225 4.16 18.41 10.30
N ARG A 226 2.86 18.43 10.65
CA ARG A 226 2.27 17.60 11.72
C ARG A 226 2.33 16.10 11.45
N VAL A 227 2.52 15.70 10.18
CA VAL A 227 2.74 14.32 9.73
C VAL A 227 4.23 14.07 9.51
N ALA A 228 4.86 14.92 8.72
CA ALA A 228 6.22 14.72 8.22
C ALA A 228 7.28 14.73 9.34
N VAL A 229 7.20 15.68 10.28
CA VAL A 229 8.18 15.78 11.37
C VAL A 229 8.15 14.55 12.30
N PRO A 230 6.99 14.13 12.85
CA PRO A 230 6.96 12.92 13.66
C PRO A 230 7.28 11.63 12.87
N SER A 231 6.97 11.56 11.58
CA SER A 231 7.35 10.42 10.73
C SER A 231 8.87 10.35 10.55
N MET A 232 9.53 11.48 10.30
CA MET A 232 11.00 11.53 10.23
C MET A 232 11.63 11.14 11.58
N ARG A 233 11.04 11.59 12.69
CA ARG A 233 11.45 11.20 14.05
C ARG A 233 11.41 9.68 14.22
N ALA A 234 10.34 9.03 13.74
CA ALA A 234 10.19 7.59 13.80
C ALA A 234 11.25 6.86 12.97
N VAL A 235 11.59 7.38 11.78
CA VAL A 235 12.64 6.81 10.92
C VAL A 235 14.02 6.93 11.57
N LEU A 236 14.38 8.13 12.03
CA LEU A 236 15.71 8.39 12.60
C LEU A 236 15.95 7.62 13.90
N GLY A 237 14.91 7.41 14.71
CA GLY A 237 14.97 6.65 15.95
C GLY A 237 14.65 5.16 15.82
N TYR A 238 14.49 4.63 14.61
CA TYR A 238 14.10 3.24 14.43
C TYR A 238 15.25 2.26 14.73
N ASP A 239 15.02 1.39 15.71
CA ASP A 239 15.93 0.29 16.05
C ASP A 239 15.52 -0.98 15.31
N PHE A 240 16.38 -1.43 14.41
CA PHE A 240 16.17 -2.65 13.65
C PHE A 240 16.36 -3.95 14.47
N SER A 241 17.02 -3.89 15.62
CA SER A 241 17.52 -5.07 16.31
C SER A 241 16.42 -6.06 16.75
N GLU A 242 15.31 -5.54 17.31
CA GLU A 242 14.20 -6.40 17.72
C GLU A 242 13.29 -6.82 16.54
N PRO A 243 12.85 -5.93 15.67
CA PRO A 243 12.01 -6.32 14.52
C PRO A 243 12.64 -7.37 13.62
N LEU A 244 13.95 -7.32 13.40
CA LEU A 244 14.65 -8.28 12.53
C LEU A 244 14.69 -9.70 13.08
N LYS A 245 14.51 -9.91 14.39
CA LYS A 245 14.44 -11.26 14.98
C LYS A 245 13.23 -12.06 14.47
N ASP A 246 12.18 -11.38 14.08
CA ASP A 246 10.94 -11.99 13.58
C ASP A 246 10.97 -12.21 12.05
N ILE A 247 12.05 -11.80 11.36
CA ILE A 247 12.17 -11.90 9.91
C ILE A 247 13.00 -13.12 9.52
N SER A 248 12.36 -14.07 8.87
CA SER A 248 13.02 -15.30 8.37
C SER A 248 13.28 -15.29 6.86
N VAL A 249 12.65 -14.34 6.13
CA VAL A 249 12.77 -14.23 4.68
C VAL A 249 14.03 -13.47 4.27
N PRO A 250 14.56 -13.70 3.05
CA PRO A 250 15.68 -12.93 2.53
C PRO A 250 15.38 -11.43 2.46
N ILE A 251 16.38 -10.62 2.83
CA ILE A 251 16.37 -9.17 2.63
C ILE A 251 17.49 -8.79 1.68
N VAL A 252 17.15 -8.01 0.66
CA VAL A 252 18.08 -7.48 -0.33
C VAL A 252 17.96 -5.96 -0.36
N ALA A 253 19.04 -5.24 -0.66
CA ALA A 253 18.98 -3.81 -0.92
C ALA A 253 19.46 -3.51 -2.34
N ILE A 254 18.76 -2.60 -3.04
CA ILE A 254 19.22 -1.96 -4.27
C ILE A 254 19.45 -0.50 -3.90
N ASN A 255 20.72 -0.11 -3.76
CA ASN A 255 21.09 1.19 -3.23
C ASN A 255 21.88 2.02 -4.25
N SER A 256 21.81 3.33 -4.09
CA SER A 256 22.74 4.26 -4.73
C SER A 256 24.11 4.19 -4.06
N ASP A 257 25.12 4.75 -4.71
CA ASP A 257 26.44 5.04 -4.13
C ASP A 257 26.50 6.44 -3.47
N LEU A 258 25.37 7.13 -3.39
CA LEU A 258 25.27 8.42 -2.70
C LEU A 258 25.40 8.23 -1.18
N GLY A 259 26.27 9.04 -0.57
CA GLY A 259 26.53 9.01 0.87
C GLY A 259 27.34 7.79 1.32
N GLU A 260 27.07 7.30 2.52
CA GLU A 260 27.81 6.18 3.09
C GLU A 260 27.54 4.87 2.34
N PRO A 261 28.59 4.08 2.02
CA PRO A 261 28.41 2.79 1.40
C PRO A 261 27.74 1.80 2.35
N VAL A 262 27.07 0.80 1.79
CA VAL A 262 26.43 -0.27 2.56
C VAL A 262 27.51 -1.12 3.24
N ASN A 263 27.45 -1.20 4.57
CA ASN A 263 28.33 -2.05 5.33
C ASN A 263 27.73 -3.45 5.51
N GLU A 264 27.86 -4.30 4.48
CA GLU A 264 27.29 -5.65 4.50
C GLU A 264 27.87 -6.52 5.64
N VAL A 265 29.14 -6.33 6.03
CA VAL A 265 29.76 -7.08 7.14
C VAL A 265 29.03 -6.79 8.45
N ARG A 266 28.68 -5.52 8.71
CA ARG A 266 27.91 -5.14 9.88
C ARG A 266 26.50 -5.70 9.82
N ILE A 267 25.82 -5.55 8.68
CA ILE A 267 24.42 -5.96 8.49
C ILE A 267 24.30 -7.48 8.61
N ARG A 268 25.21 -8.26 8.05
CA ARG A 268 25.20 -9.73 8.09
C ARG A 268 25.36 -10.32 9.48
N LYS A 269 25.77 -9.56 10.48
CA LYS A 269 25.73 -10.00 11.89
C LYS A 269 24.30 -10.19 12.40
N LEU A 270 23.34 -9.43 11.87
CA LEU A 270 21.91 -9.53 12.19
C LEU A 270 21.13 -10.29 11.10
N LEU A 271 21.55 -10.17 9.86
CA LEU A 271 20.92 -10.74 8.67
C LEU A 271 21.96 -11.52 7.84
N PRO A 272 22.27 -12.78 8.19
CA PRO A 272 23.35 -13.53 7.54
C PRO A 272 23.24 -13.65 6.00
N LYS A 273 22.01 -13.65 5.48
CA LYS A 273 21.69 -13.76 4.03
C LYS A 273 21.54 -12.41 3.32
N PHE A 274 21.81 -11.30 4.03
CA PHE A 274 21.69 -9.95 3.42
C PHE A 274 22.71 -9.79 2.29
N ARG A 275 22.24 -9.16 1.21
CA ARG A 275 23.09 -8.72 0.10
C ARG A 275 22.62 -7.36 -0.41
N ALA A 276 23.53 -6.61 -1.02
CA ALA A 276 23.22 -5.32 -1.61
C ALA A 276 23.74 -5.26 -3.05
N VAL A 277 22.93 -4.61 -3.91
CA VAL A 277 23.29 -4.20 -5.27
C VAL A 277 23.46 -2.69 -5.25
N THR A 278 24.53 -2.18 -5.85
CA THR A 278 24.78 -0.74 -5.94
C THR A 278 24.60 -0.27 -7.38
N LEU A 279 23.74 0.72 -7.58
CA LEU A 279 23.58 1.44 -8.84
C LEU A 279 24.40 2.73 -8.78
N ALA A 280 25.67 2.64 -9.17
CA ALA A 280 26.61 3.75 -9.10
C ALA A 280 26.16 4.95 -9.96
N GLY A 281 26.40 6.16 -9.47
CA GLY A 281 26.07 7.42 -10.13
C GLY A 281 24.59 7.82 -10.03
N THR A 282 23.82 7.16 -9.17
CA THR A 282 22.43 7.55 -8.85
C THR A 282 22.35 8.18 -7.47
N GLY A 283 21.29 8.96 -7.23
CA GLY A 283 20.93 9.49 -5.94
C GLY A 283 19.93 8.62 -5.21
N HIS A 284 19.24 9.25 -4.24
CA HIS A 284 18.28 8.58 -3.35
C HIS A 284 17.03 8.04 -4.07
N PHE A 285 16.66 8.64 -5.19
CA PHE A 285 15.47 8.25 -5.97
C PHE A 285 15.85 7.44 -7.22
N LEU A 286 16.78 6.49 -7.08
CA LEU A 286 17.34 5.70 -8.19
C LEU A 286 16.28 5.04 -9.07
N MET A 287 15.09 4.68 -8.52
CA MET A 287 13.97 4.12 -9.26
C MET A 287 13.30 5.13 -10.21
N MET A 288 13.51 6.43 -9.99
CA MET A 288 13.04 7.53 -10.84
C MET A 288 14.17 8.15 -11.66
N GLU A 289 15.39 8.18 -11.12
CA GLU A 289 16.57 8.76 -11.78
C GLU A 289 17.03 7.90 -12.95
N ASP A 290 17.06 6.58 -12.77
CA ASP A 290 17.49 5.64 -13.81
C ASP A 290 16.65 4.35 -13.82
N PRO A 291 15.39 4.43 -14.22
CA PRO A 291 14.52 3.25 -14.28
C PRO A 291 15.05 2.20 -15.27
N ARG A 292 15.88 2.57 -16.25
CA ARG A 292 16.47 1.63 -17.21
C ARG A 292 17.46 0.68 -16.57
N ARG A 293 18.20 1.11 -15.54
CA ARG A 293 19.08 0.22 -14.76
C ARG A 293 18.37 -0.34 -13.55
N PHE A 294 17.49 0.43 -12.92
CA PHE A 294 16.78 0.00 -11.73
C PHE A 294 15.81 -1.15 -12.00
N ASN A 295 14.96 -1.05 -13.04
CA ASN A 295 13.94 -2.08 -13.30
C ASN A 295 14.54 -3.47 -13.60
N PRO A 296 15.59 -3.63 -14.43
CA PRO A 296 16.28 -4.91 -14.57
C PRO A 296 16.90 -5.43 -13.27
N ALA A 297 17.48 -4.55 -12.43
CA ALA A 297 18.02 -4.95 -11.14
C ALA A 297 16.90 -5.45 -10.21
N LEU A 298 15.78 -4.75 -10.16
CA LEU A 298 14.59 -5.17 -9.40
C LEU A 298 14.07 -6.53 -9.87
N ASP A 299 13.94 -6.73 -11.18
CA ASP A 299 13.45 -7.99 -11.77
C ASP A 299 14.38 -9.18 -11.45
N ALA A 300 15.68 -8.95 -11.50
CA ALA A 300 16.68 -9.95 -11.13
C ALA A 300 16.55 -10.37 -9.66
N GLU A 301 16.32 -9.40 -8.76
CA GLU A 301 16.14 -9.68 -7.34
C GLU A 301 14.80 -10.38 -7.03
N VAL A 302 13.72 -9.98 -7.69
CA VAL A 302 12.43 -10.67 -7.60
C VAL A 302 12.57 -12.12 -8.07
N THR A 303 13.23 -12.35 -9.20
CA THR A 303 13.48 -13.70 -9.76
C THR A 303 14.30 -14.57 -8.80
N ALA A 304 15.34 -13.99 -8.18
CA ALA A 304 16.17 -14.70 -7.20
C ALA A 304 15.39 -15.08 -5.92
N LEU A 305 14.50 -14.21 -5.45
CA LEU A 305 13.64 -14.49 -4.30
C LEU A 305 12.63 -15.60 -4.61
N LEU A 306 12.04 -15.63 -5.80
CA LEU A 306 11.15 -16.70 -6.25
C LEU A 306 11.87 -18.04 -6.31
N GLY A 307 13.09 -18.10 -6.83
CA GLY A 307 13.91 -19.32 -6.85
C GLY A 307 14.25 -19.85 -5.45
N SER A 308 14.41 -18.97 -4.47
CA SER A 308 14.71 -19.36 -3.09
C SER A 308 13.49 -19.77 -2.27
N ALA A 309 12.28 -19.36 -2.66
CA ALA A 309 11.04 -19.74 -1.98
C ALA A 309 10.53 -21.13 -2.39
N GLY A 310 10.98 -21.66 -3.55
CA GLY A 310 10.63 -22.98 -4.06
C GLY A 310 11.57 -24.11 -3.62
N SER A 311 12.65 -23.81 -2.92
CA SER A 311 13.65 -24.76 -2.42
C SER A 311 13.50 -24.98 -0.90
#